data_ec1084fe3a03532f1134100d25647a1b
#
_entry.id   ec1084fe3a03532f1134100d25647a1b
#
_cell.length_a   1.000
_cell.length_b   1.000
_cell.length_c   1.000
_cell.angle_alpha   90.00
_cell.angle_beta   90.00
_cell.angle_gamma   90.00
#
_symmetry.space_group_name_H-M   'P 1'
#
loop_
_entity.id
_entity.type
_entity.pdbx_description
1 polymer ?
#
loop_
_entity_poly.entity_id
_entity_poly.type
_entity_poly.pdbx_seq_one_letter_code
_entity_poly.pdbx_strand_id
1 'polypeptide(L)'
;MQLWHEVIAAEDLTNVRVDKFTELLVEYVNAVGGHAIVKGLRSPNDFEAEFQQGLMNHKLAPEIETICLFTNLEQLFVSSSLLKEVARLGGNVQDMLPPIVALALQKKLGL
;
A
#
# COMPACT_ATOMS: atom_id res chain seq x y z
N MET A 1 -4.95 6.64 -9.60
CA MET A 1 -4.64 5.39 -10.34
C MET A 1 -3.55 5.53 -11.38
N GLN A 2 -3.43 6.69 -12.00
CA GLN A 2 -2.42 6.91 -13.03
C GLN A 2 -1.00 6.68 -12.51
N LEU A 3 -0.65 7.21 -11.32
CA LEU A 3 0.67 7.02 -10.72
C LEU A 3 0.99 5.54 -10.47
N TRP A 4 0.02 4.76 -10.02
CA TRP A 4 0.21 3.33 -9.83
C TRP A 4 0.57 2.62 -11.13
N HIS A 5 -0.13 2.95 -12.22
CA HIS A 5 0.17 2.37 -13.53
C HIS A 5 1.57 2.76 -14.01
N GLU A 6 1.95 4.02 -13.80
CA GLU A 6 3.27 4.50 -14.20
C GLU A 6 4.40 3.82 -13.40
N VAL A 7 4.21 3.65 -12.08
CA VAL A 7 5.21 2.95 -11.23
C VAL A 7 5.34 1.49 -11.66
N ILE A 8 4.23 0.81 -11.88
CA ILE A 8 4.23 -0.60 -12.29
C ILE A 8 4.94 -0.76 -13.63
N ALA A 9 4.70 0.14 -14.57
CA ALA A 9 5.36 0.13 -15.86
C ALA A 9 6.87 0.40 -15.74
N ALA A 10 7.25 1.38 -14.91
CA ALA A 10 8.64 1.75 -14.70
C ALA A 10 9.45 0.64 -14.03
N GLU A 11 8.81 -0.12 -13.13
CA GLU A 11 9.45 -1.25 -12.44
C GLU A 11 9.32 -2.57 -13.22
N ASP A 12 8.71 -2.52 -14.40
CA ASP A 12 8.54 -3.68 -15.28
C ASP A 12 7.82 -4.85 -14.60
N LEU A 13 6.79 -4.53 -13.81
CA LEU A 13 6.02 -5.53 -13.06
C LEU A 13 4.84 -6.03 -13.91
N THR A 14 5.06 -7.09 -14.67
CA THR A 14 4.06 -7.63 -15.60
C THR A 14 2.97 -8.45 -14.91
N ASN A 15 3.20 -8.88 -13.68
CA ASN A 15 2.29 -9.70 -12.89
C ASN A 15 1.50 -8.91 -11.85
N VAL A 16 1.52 -7.58 -11.93
CA VAL A 16 0.82 -6.69 -10.99
C VAL A 16 -0.22 -5.89 -11.74
N ARG A 17 -1.41 -5.81 -11.16
CA ARG A 17 -2.54 -5.04 -11.68
C ARG A 17 -3.06 -4.11 -10.60
N VAL A 18 -3.46 -2.90 -10.97
CA VAL A 18 -4.11 -1.93 -10.09
C VAL A 18 -5.61 -1.95 -10.40
N ASP A 19 -6.41 -2.02 -9.35
CA ASP A 19 -7.85 -2.06 -9.50
C ASP A 19 -8.53 -1.24 -8.40
N LYS A 20 -9.80 -0.90 -8.59
CA LYS A 20 -10.64 -0.24 -7.60
C LYS A 20 -11.84 -1.13 -7.29
N PHE A 21 -12.28 -1.07 -6.06
CA PHE A 21 -13.50 -1.78 -5.65
C PHE A 21 -14.26 -0.94 -4.62
N THR A 22 -15.57 -1.16 -4.53
CA THR A 22 -16.46 -0.48 -3.57
C THR A 22 -17.15 -1.47 -2.64
N GLU A 23 -17.13 -2.75 -2.98
CA GLU A 23 -17.67 -3.83 -2.16
C GLU A 23 -16.73 -4.18 -1.00
N LEU A 24 -17.13 -5.14 -0.17
CA LEU A 24 -16.24 -5.68 0.86
C LEU A 24 -15.01 -6.31 0.22
N LEU A 25 -13.87 -6.17 0.89
CA LEU A 25 -12.60 -6.68 0.38
C LEU A 25 -12.69 -8.17 0.00
N VAL A 26 -13.27 -8.98 0.88
CA VAL A 26 -13.40 -10.43 0.61
C VAL A 26 -14.30 -10.73 -0.59
N GLU A 27 -15.32 -9.90 -0.82
CA GLU A 27 -16.16 -10.02 -2.01
C GLU A 27 -15.36 -9.72 -3.28
N TYR A 28 -14.56 -8.67 -3.24
CA TYR A 28 -13.68 -8.34 -4.35
C TYR A 28 -12.67 -9.45 -4.61
N VAL A 29 -12.02 -9.96 -3.56
CA VAL A 29 -11.03 -11.04 -3.69
C VAL A 29 -11.66 -12.27 -4.35
N ASN A 30 -12.85 -12.64 -3.93
CA ASN A 30 -13.59 -13.75 -4.55
C ASN A 30 -13.92 -13.47 -6.02
N ALA A 31 -14.36 -12.26 -6.32
CA ALA A 31 -14.73 -11.86 -7.69
C ALA A 31 -13.58 -11.96 -8.68
N VAL A 32 -12.34 -11.67 -8.22
CA VAL A 32 -11.15 -11.74 -9.08
C VAL A 32 -10.43 -13.09 -8.99
N GLY A 33 -10.97 -14.04 -8.24
CA GLY A 33 -10.37 -15.37 -8.09
C GLY A 33 -9.14 -15.39 -7.20
N GLY A 34 -9.03 -14.44 -6.26
CA GLY A 34 -7.90 -14.36 -5.36
C GLY A 34 -7.94 -15.43 -4.28
N HIS A 35 -6.77 -15.78 -3.74
CA HIS A 35 -6.61 -16.81 -2.71
C HIS A 35 -6.12 -16.25 -1.39
N ALA A 36 -5.46 -15.10 -1.40
CA ALA A 36 -4.87 -14.50 -0.20
C ALA A 36 -4.89 -12.99 -0.27
N ILE A 37 -4.92 -12.37 0.91
CA ILE A 37 -4.75 -10.93 1.10
C ILE A 37 -3.40 -10.74 1.76
N VAL A 38 -2.52 -9.91 1.18
CA VAL A 38 -1.19 -9.62 1.73
C VAL A 38 -1.20 -8.22 2.32
N LYS A 39 -0.77 -8.11 3.57
CA LYS A 39 -0.73 -6.86 4.33
C LYS A 39 0.68 -6.59 4.83
N GLY A 40 1.12 -5.33 4.74
CA GLY A 40 2.37 -4.90 5.35
C GLY A 40 2.13 -4.33 6.74
N LEU A 41 3.00 -4.66 7.68
CA LEU A 41 2.91 -4.17 9.06
C LEU A 41 4.13 -3.34 9.41
N ARG A 42 3.91 -2.16 10.01
CA ARG A 42 4.97 -1.23 10.40
C ARG A 42 5.04 -1.01 11.92
N SER A 43 3.97 -1.27 12.65
CA SER A 43 3.88 -0.94 14.07
C SER A 43 2.97 -1.92 14.80
N PRO A 44 3.07 -2.01 16.15
CA PRO A 44 2.12 -2.79 16.94
C PRO A 44 0.66 -2.38 16.72
N ASN A 45 0.40 -1.09 16.52
CA ASN A 45 -0.95 -0.59 16.25
C ASN A 45 -1.48 -1.11 14.91
N ASP A 46 -0.64 -1.14 13.88
CA ASP A 46 -0.98 -1.73 12.58
C ASP A 46 -1.35 -3.20 12.76
N PHE A 47 -0.54 -3.94 13.53
CA PHE A 47 -0.80 -5.36 13.79
C PHE A 47 -2.15 -5.57 14.44
N GLU A 48 -2.49 -4.79 15.47
CA GLU A 48 -3.75 -4.95 16.18
C GLU A 48 -4.94 -4.71 15.26
N ALA A 49 -4.91 -3.64 14.46
CA ALA A 49 -5.97 -3.31 13.54
C ALA A 49 -6.12 -4.38 12.44
N GLU A 50 -5.01 -4.82 11.86
CA GLU A 50 -5.01 -5.84 10.81
C GLU A 50 -5.41 -7.22 11.36
N PHE A 51 -5.07 -7.52 12.62
CA PHE A 51 -5.47 -8.77 13.26
C PHE A 51 -6.99 -8.85 13.38
N GLN A 52 -7.63 -7.79 13.88
CA GLN A 52 -9.09 -7.74 14.00
C GLN A 52 -9.75 -7.85 12.63
N GLN A 53 -9.24 -7.11 11.64
CA GLN A 53 -9.76 -7.14 10.29
C GLN A 53 -9.58 -8.52 9.65
N GLY A 54 -8.43 -9.15 9.87
CA GLY A 54 -8.14 -10.49 9.39
C GLY A 54 -9.07 -11.54 9.97
N LEU A 55 -9.39 -11.44 11.25
CA LEU A 55 -10.35 -12.33 11.90
C LEU A 55 -11.75 -12.19 11.29
N MET A 56 -12.18 -10.96 11.05
CA MET A 56 -13.48 -10.69 10.41
C MET A 56 -13.50 -11.23 8.99
N ASN A 57 -12.47 -10.99 8.21
CA ASN A 57 -12.36 -11.48 6.85
C ASN A 57 -12.38 -13.01 6.81
N HIS A 58 -11.69 -13.65 7.75
CA HIS A 58 -11.70 -15.12 7.86
C HIS A 58 -13.09 -15.66 8.16
N LYS A 59 -13.83 -14.97 9.02
CA LYS A 59 -15.22 -15.36 9.32
C LYS A 59 -16.12 -15.24 8.09
N LEU A 60 -15.92 -14.17 7.31
CA LEU A 60 -16.75 -13.91 6.12
C LEU A 60 -16.37 -14.79 4.93
N ALA A 61 -15.10 -15.14 4.81
CA ALA A 61 -14.56 -15.92 3.69
C ALA A 61 -13.43 -16.83 4.19
N PRO A 62 -13.75 -17.98 4.79
CA PRO A 62 -12.74 -18.87 5.39
C PRO A 62 -11.70 -19.39 4.40
N GLU A 63 -12.03 -19.41 3.12
CA GLU A 63 -11.13 -19.88 2.06
C GLU A 63 -10.06 -18.85 1.65
N ILE A 64 -10.17 -17.61 2.11
CA ILE A 64 -9.22 -16.55 1.79
C ILE A 64 -8.28 -16.34 2.98
N GLU A 65 -6.98 -16.56 2.77
CA GLU A 65 -5.98 -16.37 3.81
C GLU A 65 -5.50 -14.90 3.85
N THR A 66 -5.19 -14.42 5.05
CA THR A 66 -4.53 -13.13 5.23
C THR A 66 -3.09 -13.38 5.67
N ILE A 67 -2.14 -12.82 4.92
CA ILE A 67 -0.72 -12.95 5.16
C ILE A 67 -0.17 -11.58 5.53
N CYS A 68 0.48 -11.47 6.69
CA CYS A 68 1.07 -10.24 7.16
C CYS A 68 2.60 -10.31 7.04
N LEU A 69 3.19 -9.28 6.43
CA LEU A 69 4.63 -9.17 6.27
C LEU A 69 5.13 -7.96 7.05
N PHE A 70 6.24 -8.14 7.75
CA PHE A 70 6.88 -7.03 8.45
C PHE A 70 7.65 -6.17 7.47
N THR A 71 7.57 -4.84 7.68
CA THR A 71 8.40 -3.91 6.92
C THR A 71 9.86 -4.03 7.38
N ASN A 72 10.81 -3.66 6.50
CA ASN A 72 12.20 -3.59 6.91
C ASN A 72 12.46 -2.31 7.72
N LEU A 73 13.63 -2.28 8.41
CA LEU A 73 13.97 -1.17 9.30
C LEU A 73 14.08 0.17 8.59
N GLU A 74 14.52 0.16 7.32
CA GLU A 74 14.69 1.37 6.54
C GLU A 74 13.38 2.07 6.23
N GLN A 75 12.28 1.33 6.21
CA GLN A 75 10.97 1.87 5.85
C GLN A 75 9.99 1.90 7.02
N LEU A 76 10.47 1.62 8.24
CA LEU A 76 9.62 1.47 9.42
C LEU A 76 8.78 2.72 9.71
N PHE A 77 9.32 3.91 9.48
CA PHE A 77 8.66 5.19 9.76
C PHE A 77 8.09 5.86 8.50
N VAL A 78 8.11 5.21 7.34
CA VAL A 78 7.60 5.79 6.10
C VAL A 78 6.07 5.76 6.11
N SER A 79 5.46 6.94 5.94
CA SER A 79 4.01 7.08 5.77
C SER A 79 3.73 8.23 4.82
N SER A 80 2.58 8.19 4.15
CA SER A 80 2.20 9.25 3.20
C SER A 80 2.13 10.61 3.87
N SER A 81 1.52 10.68 5.05
CA SER A 81 1.37 11.95 5.77
C SER A 81 2.71 12.53 6.20
N LEU A 82 3.62 11.70 6.72
CA LEU A 82 4.94 12.15 7.13
C LEU A 82 5.77 12.61 5.94
N LEU A 83 5.76 11.85 4.84
CA LEU A 83 6.50 12.22 3.63
C LEU A 83 6.00 13.54 3.04
N LYS A 84 4.69 13.75 3.01
CA LYS A 84 4.11 15.00 2.54
C LYS A 84 4.51 16.18 3.42
N GLU A 85 4.50 15.99 4.73
CA GLU A 85 4.92 17.03 5.67
C GLU A 85 6.38 17.41 5.51
N VAL A 86 7.26 16.40 5.46
CA VAL A 86 8.70 16.63 5.27
C VAL A 86 8.98 17.34 3.94
N ALA A 87 8.34 16.90 2.86
CA ALA A 87 8.51 17.52 1.54
C ALA A 87 8.00 18.97 1.54
N ARG A 88 6.87 19.22 2.19
CA ARG A 88 6.30 20.57 2.29
C ARG A 88 7.24 21.53 3.00
N LEU A 89 8.00 21.05 3.97
CA LEU A 89 8.96 21.83 4.73
C LEU A 89 10.35 21.86 4.09
N GLY A 90 10.49 21.36 2.87
CA GLY A 90 11.75 21.41 2.11
C GLY A 90 12.70 20.25 2.34
N GLY A 91 12.27 19.21 3.06
CA GLY A 91 13.08 18.01 3.28
C GLY A 91 13.15 17.13 2.03
N ASN A 92 14.25 16.39 1.91
CA ASN A 92 14.46 15.47 0.80
C ASN A 92 13.82 14.11 1.08
N VAL A 93 12.84 13.73 0.25
CA VAL A 93 12.15 12.45 0.36
C VAL A 93 12.35 11.57 -0.88
N GLN A 94 13.29 11.94 -1.76
CA GLN A 94 13.45 11.28 -3.06
C GLN A 94 13.88 9.82 -2.94
N ASP A 95 14.67 9.48 -1.94
CA ASP A 95 15.13 8.11 -1.70
C ASP A 95 14.07 7.22 -1.04
N MET A 96 12.95 7.81 -0.61
CA MET A 96 11.86 7.10 0.06
C MET A 96 10.68 6.84 -0.86
N LEU A 97 10.76 7.28 -2.13
CA LEU A 97 9.66 7.20 -3.09
C LEU A 97 10.19 6.74 -4.44
N PRO A 98 9.35 6.05 -5.25
CA PRO A 98 9.68 5.87 -6.66
C PRO A 98 9.88 7.24 -7.33
N PRO A 99 10.82 7.36 -8.29
CA PRO A 99 11.13 8.66 -8.90
C PRO A 99 9.93 9.38 -9.50
N ILE A 100 9.01 8.65 -10.12
CA ILE A 100 7.80 9.22 -10.71
C ILE A 100 6.91 9.85 -9.64
N VAL A 101 6.80 9.18 -8.49
CA VAL A 101 5.99 9.67 -7.36
C VAL A 101 6.63 10.88 -6.72
N ALA A 102 7.97 10.88 -6.55
CA ALA A 102 8.69 12.02 -6.01
C ALA A 102 8.49 13.26 -6.87
N LEU A 103 8.58 13.13 -8.20
CA LEU A 103 8.33 14.24 -9.12
C LEU A 103 6.89 14.75 -9.04
N ALA A 104 5.92 13.85 -8.96
CA ALA A 104 4.51 14.23 -8.84
C ALA A 104 4.24 14.98 -7.54
N LEU A 105 4.88 14.57 -6.45
CA LEU A 105 4.75 15.23 -5.16
C LEU A 105 5.33 16.64 -5.20
N GLN A 106 6.53 16.80 -5.75
CA GLN A 106 7.17 18.12 -5.91
C GLN A 106 6.28 19.05 -6.74
N LYS A 107 5.77 18.57 -7.85
CA LYS A 107 4.89 19.33 -8.73
C LYS A 107 3.62 19.78 -8.00
N LYS A 108 3.00 18.89 -7.25
CA LYS A 108 1.77 19.19 -6.51
C LYS A 108 2.01 20.22 -5.41
N LEU A 109 3.18 20.24 -4.79
CA LEU A 109 3.54 21.19 -3.74
C LEU A 109 4.12 22.50 -4.28
N GLY A 110 4.27 22.64 -5.59
CA GLY A 110 4.81 23.83 -6.20
C GLY A 110 6.32 24.01 -6.03
N LEU A 111 7.04 22.91 -5.84
CA LEU A 111 8.50 22.94 -5.62
C LEU A 111 9.29 22.76 -6.91
#